data_029bf43b497e5536237c3c40d9e6cca2
#
_entry.id   029bf43b497e5536237c3c40d9e6cca2
#
_cell.length_a   1.000
_cell.length_b   1.000
_cell.length_c   1.000
_cell.angle_alpha   90.00
_cell.angle_beta   90.00
_cell.angle_gamma   90.00
#
_symmetry.space_group_name_H-M   'P 1'
#
loop_
_entity.id
_entity.type
_entity.pdbx_description
1 polymer ?
#
loop_
_entity_poly.entity_id
_entity_poly.type
_entity_poly.pdbx_seq_one_letter_code
_entity_poly.pdbx_strand_id
1 'polypeptide(L)'
;MQPFTTLTQKHFEHRLMDNGLPVYVLRKPGFNKKYAVFATRYGSLDSEFAVAGKGVIKVPDGIAHFLEHKLFEEEDEHVFERFAKYGASVNAFTSYNMTAYLFSTIDHFPEALTELMHFVQNPYLTEANVTKERGIIEQELRMYDDNPDRRIYRNLLQALYHHHPIRLDVGGTVESIQEITVDLLMECYRLFYQPRNMVLFVVGDVDAAQVFDLVEHQNKLWRYQEQEIQRIEPDEPETVAQERIEDQLSISRPRYYLGFKDRPRGEGKELLKQYFIMNMIWSSIAAKSSPIFEKLYNVGLIDDSFGASFQSSPRYAFSVVGGETDDPNKLDAALREEISKLQQTKIQSIDIERMKRRTLGNYYAAFNSLDYLANSFIGHLFNGTNFFDIPEVVQSITVADVNQYLTDGLQFSYSAVSILMPEE
;
A
#
# COMPACT_ATOMS: atom_id res chain seq x y z
N MET A 1 24.37 22.87 10.68
CA MET A 1 23.73 21.54 10.72
C MET A 1 24.04 20.85 9.41
N GLN A 2 24.81 19.77 9.40
CA GLN A 2 24.91 18.93 8.19
C GLN A 2 23.50 18.38 7.91
N PRO A 3 23.03 18.40 6.67
CA PRO A 3 21.69 17.91 6.37
C PRO A 3 21.58 16.44 6.75
N PHE A 4 20.50 16.07 7.41
CA PHE A 4 20.20 14.71 7.88
C PHE A 4 20.34 13.64 6.78
N THR A 5 20.08 14.04 5.54
CA THR A 5 20.33 13.27 4.31
C THR A 5 21.77 12.76 4.19
N THR A 6 22.77 13.55 4.58
CA THR A 6 24.19 13.16 4.48
C THR A 6 24.56 12.08 5.50
N LEU A 7 23.91 12.07 6.68
CA LEU A 7 24.11 11.04 7.71
C LEU A 7 23.44 9.71 7.32
N THR A 8 22.28 9.77 6.67
CA THR A 8 21.53 8.58 6.25
C THR A 8 22.21 7.89 5.07
N GLN A 9 22.70 8.66 4.09
CA GLN A 9 23.43 8.13 2.93
C GLN A 9 24.73 7.43 3.32
N LYS A 10 25.39 7.86 4.40
CA LYS A 10 26.63 7.22 4.90
C LYS A 10 26.43 5.81 5.43
N HIS A 11 25.22 5.46 5.86
CA HIS A 11 24.87 4.17 6.46
C HIS A 11 23.94 3.33 5.57
N PHE A 12 23.67 3.80 4.36
CA PHE A 12 22.82 3.12 3.38
C PHE A 12 23.68 2.48 2.31
N GLU A 13 23.67 1.15 2.29
CA GLU A 13 24.40 0.35 1.32
C GLU A 13 23.42 -0.43 0.46
N HIS A 14 23.76 -0.65 -0.80
CA HIS A 14 22.97 -1.50 -1.67
C HIS A 14 23.88 -2.33 -2.57
N ARG A 15 23.40 -3.51 -2.93
CA ARG A 15 24.07 -4.42 -3.86
C ARG A 15 23.02 -5.09 -4.74
N LEU A 16 23.29 -5.10 -6.04
CA LEU A 16 22.58 -5.98 -6.97
C LEU A 16 23.33 -7.32 -6.94
N MET A 17 22.66 -8.37 -6.50
CA MET A 17 23.23 -9.71 -6.42
C MET A 17 23.37 -10.31 -7.82
N ASP A 18 24.21 -11.33 -7.98
CA ASP A 18 24.49 -11.97 -9.29
C ASP A 18 23.24 -12.51 -9.99
N ASN A 19 22.23 -12.92 -9.22
CA ASN A 19 20.93 -13.37 -9.73
C ASN A 19 19.96 -12.21 -10.02
N GLY A 20 20.38 -10.97 -9.87
CA GLY A 20 19.57 -9.77 -10.14
C GLY A 20 18.68 -9.31 -8.98
N LEU A 21 18.79 -9.92 -7.77
CA LEU A 21 18.08 -9.45 -6.58
C LEU A 21 18.74 -8.18 -6.04
N PRO A 22 18.02 -7.04 -5.96
CA PRO A 22 18.49 -5.85 -5.27
C PRO A 22 18.36 -6.04 -3.75
N VAL A 23 19.45 -5.80 -3.03
CA VAL A 23 19.52 -5.87 -1.57
C VAL A 23 19.96 -4.52 -1.03
N TYR A 24 19.19 -4.01 -0.09
CA TYR A 24 19.42 -2.73 0.56
C TYR A 24 19.64 -2.93 2.05
N VAL A 25 20.64 -2.28 2.60
CA VAL A 25 20.95 -2.32 4.04
C VAL A 25 21.06 -0.90 4.57
N LEU A 26 20.22 -0.55 5.53
CA LEU A 26 20.33 0.71 6.27
C LEU A 26 20.81 0.43 7.69
N ARG A 27 22.10 0.66 7.91
CA ARG A 27 22.67 0.50 9.23
C ARG A 27 22.19 1.57 10.20
N LYS A 28 21.68 1.14 11.36
CA LYS A 28 21.19 1.99 12.46
C LYS A 28 21.94 1.65 13.75
N PRO A 29 23.18 2.19 13.94
CA PRO A 29 23.96 1.89 15.13
C PRO A 29 23.23 2.19 16.43
N GLY A 30 23.28 1.28 17.39
CA GLY A 30 22.64 1.41 18.70
C GLY A 30 21.16 1.05 18.75
N PHE A 31 20.56 0.62 17.64
CA PHE A 31 19.22 0.05 17.65
C PHE A 31 19.29 -1.45 18.00
N ASN A 32 18.68 -1.85 19.12
CA ASN A 32 18.64 -3.26 19.50
C ASN A 32 17.80 -4.09 18.54
N LYS A 33 16.64 -3.57 18.12
CA LYS A 33 15.73 -4.21 17.15
C LYS A 33 16.36 -4.16 15.75
N LYS A 34 16.25 -5.25 15.02
CA LYS A 34 16.61 -5.39 13.61
C LYS A 34 15.34 -5.80 12.86
N TYR A 35 15.24 -5.38 11.61
CA TYR A 35 14.06 -5.62 10.79
C TYR A 35 14.47 -5.95 9.35
N ALA A 36 13.82 -6.93 8.75
CA ALA A 36 14.03 -7.27 7.35
C ALA A 36 12.69 -7.46 6.65
N VAL A 37 12.64 -7.02 5.40
CA VAL A 37 11.49 -7.23 4.51
C VAL A 37 11.97 -7.80 3.19
N PHE A 38 11.40 -8.93 2.79
CA PHE A 38 11.61 -9.55 1.50
C PHE A 38 10.30 -9.47 0.72
N ALA A 39 10.24 -8.63 -0.31
CA ALA A 39 9.03 -8.30 -1.00
C ALA A 39 9.10 -8.64 -2.49
N THR A 40 7.97 -9.05 -3.06
CA THR A 40 7.78 -9.22 -4.49
C THR A 40 6.86 -8.12 -5.03
N ARG A 41 7.15 -7.63 -6.24
CA ARG A 41 6.26 -6.71 -6.97
C ARG A 41 5.13 -7.51 -7.61
N TYR A 42 4.27 -8.05 -6.77
CA TYR A 42 3.09 -8.83 -7.09
C TYR A 42 2.00 -8.56 -6.08
N GLY A 43 0.85 -8.08 -6.52
CA GLY A 43 -0.28 -7.74 -5.66
C GLY A 43 -1.61 -7.95 -6.38
N SER A 44 -2.70 -7.48 -5.78
CA SER A 44 -4.05 -7.71 -6.32
C SER A 44 -4.32 -7.03 -7.66
N LEU A 45 -3.52 -6.06 -8.08
CA LEU A 45 -3.63 -5.45 -9.41
C LEU A 45 -3.10 -6.34 -10.53
N ASP A 46 -2.36 -7.39 -10.22
CA ASP A 46 -1.71 -8.25 -11.20
C ASP A 46 -2.56 -9.51 -11.48
N SER A 47 -3.88 -9.34 -11.67
CA SER A 47 -4.81 -10.43 -12.06
C SER A 47 -4.83 -10.71 -13.56
N GLU A 48 -4.27 -9.80 -14.39
CA GLU A 48 -4.13 -9.99 -15.84
C GLU A 48 -2.76 -9.48 -16.30
N PHE A 49 -2.02 -10.34 -16.97
CA PHE A 49 -0.65 -10.06 -17.45
C PHE A 49 -0.30 -10.92 -18.68
N ALA A 50 0.68 -10.46 -19.46
CA ALA A 50 1.21 -11.23 -20.56
C ALA A 50 2.58 -11.84 -20.24
N VAL A 51 2.82 -13.04 -20.70
CA VAL A 51 4.09 -13.76 -20.58
C VAL A 51 4.61 -14.11 -21.96
N ALA A 52 5.89 -13.87 -22.21
CA ALA A 52 6.52 -14.19 -23.48
C ALA A 52 6.32 -15.67 -23.85
N GLY A 53 5.77 -15.91 -25.04
CA GLY A 53 5.48 -17.26 -25.56
C GLY A 53 4.20 -17.92 -25.03
N LYS A 54 3.50 -17.35 -24.02
CA LYS A 54 2.24 -17.88 -23.49
C LYS A 54 1.03 -16.98 -23.79
N GLY A 55 1.25 -15.69 -24.12
CA GLY A 55 0.18 -14.71 -24.33
C GLY A 55 -0.35 -14.15 -23.03
N VAL A 56 -1.62 -13.69 -23.05
CA VAL A 56 -2.31 -13.11 -21.89
C VAL A 56 -2.79 -14.22 -20.95
N ILE A 57 -2.46 -14.08 -19.69
CA ILE A 57 -2.90 -14.95 -18.60
C ILE A 57 -3.81 -14.12 -17.71
N LYS A 58 -4.98 -14.67 -17.38
CA LYS A 58 -5.88 -14.11 -16.36
C LYS A 58 -6.00 -15.10 -15.21
N VAL A 59 -5.86 -14.62 -14.00
CA VAL A 59 -5.93 -15.41 -12.77
C VAL A 59 -7.08 -14.93 -11.87
N PRO A 60 -7.62 -15.79 -11.01
CA PRO A 60 -8.68 -15.40 -10.07
C PRO A 60 -8.23 -14.28 -9.13
N ASP A 61 -9.15 -13.36 -8.81
CA ASP A 61 -8.90 -12.31 -7.84
C ASP A 61 -8.61 -12.92 -6.45
N GLY A 62 -7.69 -12.29 -5.71
CA GLY A 62 -7.24 -12.80 -4.41
C GLY A 62 -6.07 -13.79 -4.45
N ILE A 63 -5.62 -14.24 -5.63
CA ILE A 63 -4.57 -15.25 -5.74
C ILE A 63 -3.23 -14.79 -5.14
N ALA A 64 -2.89 -13.50 -5.20
CA ALA A 64 -1.67 -12.97 -4.58
C ALA A 64 -1.73 -13.07 -3.05
N HIS A 65 -2.87 -12.74 -2.44
CA HIS A 65 -3.12 -12.88 -1.01
C HIS A 65 -3.17 -14.36 -0.60
N PHE A 66 -3.81 -15.20 -1.39
CA PHE A 66 -3.83 -16.64 -1.16
C PHE A 66 -2.40 -17.23 -1.13
N LEU A 67 -1.55 -16.81 -2.07
CA LEU A 67 -0.16 -17.25 -2.14
C LEU A 67 0.65 -16.75 -0.94
N GLU A 68 0.37 -15.54 -0.43
CA GLU A 68 0.95 -15.03 0.81
C GLU A 68 0.72 -15.98 1.98
N HIS A 69 -0.53 -16.38 2.22
CA HIS A 69 -0.89 -17.34 3.28
C HIS A 69 -0.16 -18.68 3.11
N LYS A 70 -0.08 -19.15 1.88
CA LYS A 70 0.49 -20.48 1.60
C LYS A 70 1.98 -20.59 1.82
N LEU A 71 2.73 -19.49 1.70
CA LEU A 71 4.18 -19.55 1.94
C LEU A 71 4.55 -19.76 3.43
N PHE A 72 3.61 -19.56 4.37
CA PHE A 72 3.83 -19.86 5.79
C PHE A 72 3.64 -21.34 6.16
N GLU A 73 3.10 -22.14 5.25
CA GLU A 73 2.95 -23.60 5.47
C GLU A 73 4.13 -24.35 4.86
N GLU A 74 4.72 -25.26 5.63
CA GLU A 74 5.73 -26.21 5.20
C GLU A 74 5.34 -27.63 5.62
N GLU A 75 6.08 -28.63 5.17
CA GLU A 75 5.74 -30.03 5.38
C GLU A 75 5.79 -30.45 6.86
N ASP A 76 6.83 -30.02 7.56
CA ASP A 76 7.15 -30.53 8.90
C ASP A 76 6.72 -29.60 10.04
N GLU A 77 6.86 -28.27 9.86
CA GLU A 77 6.66 -27.29 10.93
C GLU A 77 6.20 -25.94 10.35
N HIS A 78 5.27 -25.28 11.03
CA HIS A 78 4.80 -23.97 10.61
C HIS A 78 5.90 -22.90 10.76
N VAL A 79 6.04 -22.01 9.79
CA VAL A 79 7.09 -20.97 9.76
C VAL A 79 7.10 -20.13 11.05
N PHE A 80 5.94 -19.79 11.62
CA PHE A 80 5.86 -19.04 12.89
C PHE A 80 6.58 -19.73 14.05
N GLU A 81 6.54 -21.05 14.13
CA GLU A 81 7.21 -21.82 15.19
C GLU A 81 8.74 -21.76 15.03
N ARG A 82 9.23 -21.75 13.78
CA ARG A 82 10.66 -21.60 13.51
C ARG A 82 11.17 -20.24 13.94
N PHE A 83 10.46 -19.16 13.60
CA PHE A 83 10.82 -17.80 14.03
C PHE A 83 10.76 -17.64 15.55
N ALA A 84 9.81 -18.25 16.22
CA ALA A 84 9.70 -18.23 17.67
C ALA A 84 10.95 -18.80 18.38
N LYS A 85 11.63 -19.80 17.79
CA LYS A 85 12.89 -20.35 18.31
C LYS A 85 14.02 -19.30 18.37
N TYR A 86 13.97 -18.30 17.50
CA TYR A 86 14.94 -17.20 17.44
C TYR A 86 14.48 -15.96 18.23
N GLY A 87 13.32 -16.03 18.91
CA GLY A 87 12.71 -14.85 19.55
C GLY A 87 12.32 -13.77 18.53
N ALA A 88 12.11 -14.16 17.27
CA ALA A 88 11.74 -13.28 16.19
C ALA A 88 10.23 -13.29 15.96
N SER A 89 9.67 -12.13 15.59
CA SER A 89 8.29 -11.98 15.15
C SER A 89 8.26 -11.88 13.64
N VAL A 90 7.55 -12.80 12.98
CA VAL A 90 7.37 -12.83 11.52
C VAL A 90 5.94 -12.38 11.16
N ASN A 91 5.79 -11.75 10.00
CA ASN A 91 4.49 -11.36 9.44
C ASN A 91 4.60 -11.25 7.92
N ALA A 92 3.45 -11.09 7.25
CA ALA A 92 3.37 -10.74 5.84
C ALA A 92 2.17 -9.83 5.58
N PHE A 93 2.11 -9.25 4.40
CA PHE A 93 0.93 -8.57 3.90
C PHE A 93 0.93 -8.53 2.37
N THR A 94 -0.26 -8.56 1.81
CA THR A 94 -0.52 -8.29 0.39
C THR A 94 -1.22 -6.95 0.24
N SER A 95 -0.79 -6.18 -0.74
CA SER A 95 -1.40 -4.92 -1.13
C SER A 95 -1.77 -4.93 -2.61
N TYR A 96 -2.14 -3.78 -3.14
CA TYR A 96 -2.48 -3.64 -4.56
C TYR A 96 -1.33 -4.00 -5.50
N ASN A 97 -0.08 -3.65 -5.15
CA ASN A 97 1.08 -3.75 -6.04
C ASN A 97 2.24 -4.59 -5.49
N MET A 98 2.12 -5.13 -4.29
CA MET A 98 3.18 -5.95 -3.68
C MET A 98 2.65 -6.93 -2.66
N THR A 99 3.41 -8.01 -2.47
CA THR A 99 3.36 -8.90 -1.32
C THR A 99 4.71 -8.87 -0.61
N ALA A 100 4.68 -8.73 0.70
CA ALA A 100 5.89 -8.57 1.52
C ALA A 100 5.88 -9.53 2.70
N TYR A 101 7.01 -10.17 2.93
CA TYR A 101 7.31 -11.05 4.05
C TYR A 101 8.36 -10.37 4.91
N LEU A 102 8.18 -10.34 6.21
CA LEU A 102 8.98 -9.51 7.09
C LEU A 102 9.18 -10.17 8.46
N PHE A 103 10.28 -9.82 9.10
CA PHE A 103 10.46 -10.16 10.50
C PHE A 103 11.15 -9.04 11.28
N SER A 104 10.98 -9.09 12.60
CA SER A 104 11.77 -8.29 13.53
C SER A 104 12.38 -9.17 14.62
N THR A 105 13.59 -8.85 15.02
CA THR A 105 14.28 -9.55 16.11
C THR A 105 15.25 -8.64 16.86
N ILE A 106 15.66 -9.03 18.05
CA ILE A 106 16.77 -8.42 18.78
C ILE A 106 18.04 -9.26 18.56
N ASP A 107 17.94 -10.56 18.70
CA ASP A 107 19.02 -11.52 18.58
C ASP A 107 18.79 -12.48 17.40
N HIS A 108 19.76 -13.31 17.07
CA HIS A 108 19.66 -14.36 16.04
C HIS A 108 19.22 -13.82 14.66
N PHE A 109 19.69 -12.61 14.30
CA PHE A 109 19.30 -11.98 13.03
C PHE A 109 19.75 -12.79 11.80
N PRO A 110 20.97 -13.37 11.75
CA PRO A 110 21.39 -14.18 10.61
C PRO A 110 20.51 -15.42 10.40
N GLU A 111 20.13 -16.10 11.49
CA GLU A 111 19.28 -17.29 11.46
C GLU A 111 17.88 -16.92 10.98
N ALA A 112 17.29 -15.84 11.53
CA ALA A 112 15.97 -15.36 11.13
C ALA A 112 15.96 -14.86 9.67
N LEU A 113 17.03 -14.22 9.17
CA LEU A 113 17.15 -13.81 7.77
C LEU A 113 17.27 -15.03 6.84
N THR A 114 18.03 -16.04 7.25
CA THR A 114 18.13 -17.30 6.53
C THR A 114 16.75 -17.96 6.40
N GLU A 115 15.99 -18.00 7.48
CA GLU A 115 14.65 -18.56 7.51
C GLU A 115 13.66 -17.77 6.64
N LEU A 116 13.71 -16.42 6.69
CA LEU A 116 12.90 -15.57 5.81
C LEU A 116 13.14 -15.91 4.32
N MET A 117 14.41 -16.00 3.93
CA MET A 117 14.74 -16.32 2.54
C MET A 117 14.35 -17.76 2.19
N HIS A 118 14.53 -18.70 3.13
CA HIS A 118 14.22 -20.11 2.91
C HIS A 118 12.74 -20.31 2.58
N PHE A 119 11.81 -19.89 3.45
CA PHE A 119 10.40 -20.17 3.23
C PHE A 119 9.82 -19.41 2.04
N VAL A 120 10.29 -18.18 1.77
CA VAL A 120 9.85 -17.41 0.58
C VAL A 120 10.35 -18.04 -0.72
N GLN A 121 11.50 -18.71 -0.70
CA GLN A 121 12.11 -19.34 -1.88
C GLN A 121 11.68 -20.80 -2.11
N ASN A 122 11.01 -21.44 -1.16
CA ASN A 122 10.66 -22.87 -1.21
C ASN A 122 9.16 -23.10 -0.87
N PRO A 123 8.25 -22.77 -1.77
CA PRO A 123 6.81 -22.93 -1.52
C PRO A 123 6.45 -24.42 -1.38
N TYR A 124 5.65 -24.76 -0.37
CA TYR A 124 5.06 -26.06 -0.18
C TYR A 124 3.57 -26.04 -0.45
N LEU A 125 3.18 -26.48 -1.65
CA LEU A 125 1.79 -26.42 -2.13
C LEU A 125 1.31 -27.84 -2.47
N THR A 126 0.22 -28.25 -1.82
CA THR A 126 -0.48 -29.52 -2.07
C THR A 126 -1.98 -29.26 -2.20
N GLU A 127 -2.70 -30.16 -2.88
CA GLU A 127 -4.17 -30.06 -2.96
C GLU A 127 -4.84 -30.02 -1.59
N ALA A 128 -4.30 -30.75 -0.63
CA ALA A 128 -4.85 -30.81 0.72
C ALA A 128 -4.69 -29.48 1.46
N ASN A 129 -3.48 -28.87 1.40
CA ASN A 129 -3.24 -27.62 2.12
C ASN A 129 -3.88 -26.42 1.42
N VAL A 130 -4.00 -26.41 0.09
CA VAL A 130 -4.72 -25.36 -0.65
C VAL A 130 -6.23 -25.44 -0.36
N THR A 131 -6.81 -26.64 -0.30
CA THR A 131 -8.22 -26.83 0.05
C THR A 131 -8.53 -26.36 1.47
N LYS A 132 -7.65 -26.65 2.43
CA LYS A 132 -7.77 -26.19 3.83
C LYS A 132 -7.72 -24.66 3.89
N GLU A 133 -6.74 -24.05 3.23
CA GLU A 133 -6.54 -22.60 3.25
C GLU A 133 -7.70 -21.83 2.62
N ARG A 134 -8.31 -22.38 1.57
CA ARG A 134 -9.50 -21.81 0.95
C ARG A 134 -10.62 -21.59 1.98
N GLY A 135 -10.84 -22.54 2.88
CA GLY A 135 -11.80 -22.39 3.97
C GLY A 135 -11.43 -21.32 4.99
N ILE A 136 -10.14 -21.15 5.27
CA ILE A 136 -9.65 -20.10 6.19
C ILE A 136 -9.84 -18.71 5.57
N ILE A 137 -9.42 -18.53 4.33
CA ILE A 137 -9.56 -17.25 3.61
C ILE A 137 -11.05 -16.92 3.38
N GLU A 138 -11.92 -17.90 3.12
CA GLU A 138 -13.36 -17.67 3.03
C GLU A 138 -13.92 -17.06 4.33
N GLN A 139 -13.52 -17.59 5.48
CA GLN A 139 -13.95 -17.02 6.78
C GLN A 139 -13.40 -15.61 6.98
N GLU A 140 -12.16 -15.35 6.58
CA GLU A 140 -11.55 -14.03 6.64
C GLU A 140 -12.29 -13.03 5.74
N LEU A 141 -12.62 -13.40 4.51
CA LEU A 141 -13.38 -12.55 3.59
C LEU A 141 -14.77 -12.21 4.14
N ARG A 142 -15.48 -13.19 4.73
CA ARG A 142 -16.77 -12.94 5.39
C ARG A 142 -16.64 -11.99 6.57
N MET A 143 -15.58 -12.13 7.39
CA MET A 143 -15.29 -11.20 8.49
C MET A 143 -15.01 -9.77 7.95
N TYR A 144 -14.35 -9.67 6.79
CA TYR A 144 -14.10 -8.37 6.16
C TYR A 144 -15.33 -7.75 5.53
N ASP A 145 -16.28 -8.55 5.03
CA ASP A 145 -17.56 -8.06 4.53
C ASP A 145 -18.43 -7.42 5.62
N ASP A 146 -18.30 -7.88 6.86
CA ASP A 146 -18.96 -7.31 8.03
C ASP A 146 -18.24 -6.08 8.61
N ASN A 147 -17.05 -5.73 8.08
CA ASN A 147 -16.30 -4.57 8.54
C ASN A 147 -16.77 -3.29 7.80
N PRO A 148 -17.37 -2.31 8.52
CA PRO A 148 -17.96 -1.13 7.89
C PRO A 148 -16.94 -0.22 7.18
N ASP A 149 -15.69 -0.13 7.68
CA ASP A 149 -14.64 0.68 7.05
C ASP A 149 -14.20 0.07 5.71
N ARG A 150 -14.06 -1.24 5.65
CA ARG A 150 -13.74 -1.95 4.40
C ARG A 150 -14.90 -1.91 3.42
N ARG A 151 -16.13 -2.11 3.90
CA ARG A 151 -17.33 -2.13 3.07
C ARG A 151 -17.55 -0.79 2.35
N ILE A 152 -17.57 0.31 3.10
CA ILE A 152 -17.76 1.64 2.52
C ILE A 152 -16.63 2.03 1.56
N TYR A 153 -15.39 1.65 1.88
CA TYR A 153 -14.22 1.93 1.04
C TYR A 153 -14.26 1.13 -0.27
N ARG A 154 -14.57 -0.17 -0.21
CA ARG A 154 -14.76 -1.01 -1.39
C ARG A 154 -15.88 -0.49 -2.29
N ASN A 155 -17.03 -0.14 -1.71
CA ASN A 155 -18.16 0.44 -2.44
C ASN A 155 -17.75 1.75 -3.14
N LEU A 156 -16.95 2.59 -2.47
CA LEU A 156 -16.41 3.80 -3.09
C LEU A 156 -15.51 3.49 -4.29
N LEU A 157 -14.60 2.55 -4.18
CA LEU A 157 -13.73 2.17 -5.29
C LEU A 157 -14.51 1.56 -6.46
N GLN A 158 -15.57 0.80 -6.19
CA GLN A 158 -16.50 0.30 -7.21
C GLN A 158 -17.28 1.43 -7.88
N ALA A 159 -17.60 2.48 -7.15
CA ALA A 159 -18.24 3.66 -7.71
C ALA A 159 -17.27 4.49 -8.58
N LEU A 160 -16.01 4.59 -8.19
CA LEU A 160 -15.00 5.37 -8.90
C LEU A 160 -14.51 4.69 -10.19
N TYR A 161 -14.32 3.36 -10.21
CA TYR A 161 -13.65 2.65 -11.29
C TYR A 161 -14.56 1.67 -12.03
N HIS A 162 -14.51 1.69 -13.37
CA HIS A 162 -15.28 0.79 -14.25
C HIS A 162 -14.63 -0.60 -14.35
N HIS A 163 -13.34 -0.64 -14.68
CA HIS A 163 -12.64 -1.87 -15.05
C HIS A 163 -11.36 -2.08 -14.24
N HIS A 164 -10.78 -1.01 -13.67
CA HIS A 164 -9.51 -1.09 -12.97
C HIS A 164 -9.60 -2.04 -11.76
N PRO A 165 -8.66 -2.99 -11.59
CA PRO A 165 -8.70 -3.99 -10.52
C PRO A 165 -8.59 -3.40 -9.10
N ILE A 166 -8.22 -2.13 -8.94
CA ILE A 166 -8.26 -1.40 -7.67
C ILE A 166 -9.65 -1.42 -6.99
N ARG A 167 -10.72 -1.62 -7.77
CA ARG A 167 -12.11 -1.72 -7.31
C ARG A 167 -12.44 -3.04 -6.60
N LEU A 168 -11.53 -4.01 -6.69
CA LEU A 168 -11.69 -5.35 -6.13
C LEU A 168 -10.98 -5.43 -4.77
N ASP A 169 -11.48 -6.28 -3.89
CA ASP A 169 -10.78 -6.54 -2.62
C ASP A 169 -9.46 -7.27 -2.87
N VAL A 170 -8.44 -6.94 -2.09
CA VAL A 170 -7.10 -7.58 -2.20
C VAL A 170 -7.19 -9.09 -1.97
N GLY A 171 -8.07 -9.52 -1.07
CA GLY A 171 -8.33 -10.94 -0.79
C GLY A 171 -9.19 -11.65 -1.85
N GLY A 172 -9.73 -10.92 -2.83
CA GLY A 172 -10.68 -11.45 -3.80
C GLY A 172 -12.11 -11.55 -3.25
N THR A 173 -12.88 -12.49 -3.78
CA THR A 173 -14.23 -12.84 -3.32
C THR A 173 -14.31 -14.32 -2.95
N VAL A 174 -15.37 -14.70 -2.21
CA VAL A 174 -15.62 -16.11 -1.87
C VAL A 174 -15.68 -16.97 -3.14
N GLU A 175 -16.26 -16.45 -4.21
CA GLU A 175 -16.36 -17.14 -5.50
C GLU A 175 -14.98 -17.26 -6.19
N SER A 176 -14.22 -16.17 -6.27
CA SER A 176 -12.93 -16.17 -6.99
C SER A 176 -11.91 -17.08 -6.34
N ILE A 177 -11.87 -17.17 -5.00
CA ILE A 177 -10.92 -18.04 -4.30
C ILE A 177 -11.23 -19.53 -4.50
N GLN A 178 -12.46 -19.91 -4.87
CA GLN A 178 -12.79 -21.29 -5.19
C GLN A 178 -12.15 -21.77 -6.50
N GLU A 179 -11.82 -20.85 -7.40
CA GLU A 179 -11.17 -21.15 -8.68
C GLU A 179 -9.65 -21.32 -8.57
N ILE A 180 -9.07 -20.94 -7.41
CA ILE A 180 -7.62 -21.01 -7.18
C ILE A 180 -7.20 -22.46 -7.00
N THR A 181 -6.24 -22.92 -7.81
CA THR A 181 -5.67 -24.27 -7.79
C THR A 181 -4.19 -24.24 -7.45
N VAL A 182 -3.63 -25.40 -7.10
CA VAL A 182 -2.18 -25.58 -6.87
C VAL A 182 -1.39 -25.15 -8.12
N ASP A 183 -1.84 -25.53 -9.30
CA ASP A 183 -1.14 -25.21 -10.55
C ASP A 183 -1.11 -23.71 -10.81
N LEU A 184 -2.22 -22.98 -10.59
CA LEU A 184 -2.29 -21.53 -10.72
C LEU A 184 -1.39 -20.82 -9.69
N LEU A 185 -1.41 -21.27 -8.43
CA LEU A 185 -0.52 -20.73 -7.39
C LEU A 185 0.94 -20.93 -7.75
N MET A 186 1.31 -22.13 -8.20
CA MET A 186 2.68 -22.42 -8.63
C MET A 186 3.08 -21.65 -9.90
N GLU A 187 2.16 -21.40 -10.82
CA GLU A 187 2.43 -20.56 -12.00
C GLU A 187 2.69 -19.11 -11.57
N CYS A 188 1.83 -18.52 -10.75
CA CYS A 188 2.03 -17.17 -10.22
C CYS A 188 3.32 -17.08 -9.39
N TYR A 189 3.61 -18.07 -8.55
CA TYR A 189 4.86 -18.11 -7.80
C TYR A 189 6.08 -18.07 -8.72
N ARG A 190 6.14 -18.95 -9.72
CA ARG A 190 7.28 -19.01 -10.67
C ARG A 190 7.46 -17.72 -11.47
N LEU A 191 6.37 -17.02 -11.77
CA LEU A 191 6.38 -15.76 -12.51
C LEU A 191 6.82 -14.59 -11.66
N PHE A 192 6.25 -14.42 -10.48
CA PHE A 192 6.41 -13.21 -9.70
C PHE A 192 7.46 -13.30 -8.59
N TYR A 193 7.77 -14.52 -8.08
CA TYR A 193 8.80 -14.73 -7.06
C TYR A 193 10.13 -15.10 -7.69
N GLN A 194 10.66 -14.17 -8.45
CA GLN A 194 11.96 -14.28 -9.09
C GLN A 194 12.83 -13.08 -8.71
N PRO A 195 14.16 -13.24 -8.59
CA PRO A 195 15.05 -12.24 -8.02
C PRO A 195 14.88 -10.82 -8.56
N ARG A 196 14.72 -10.67 -9.88
CA ARG A 196 14.58 -9.36 -10.54
C ARG A 196 13.24 -8.67 -10.27
N ASN A 197 12.22 -9.40 -9.81
CA ASN A 197 10.91 -8.87 -9.45
C ASN A 197 10.76 -8.66 -7.93
N MET A 198 11.82 -8.96 -7.16
CA MET A 198 11.82 -8.91 -5.71
C MET A 198 12.85 -7.93 -5.18
N VAL A 199 12.77 -7.61 -3.90
CA VAL A 199 13.71 -6.75 -3.17
C VAL A 199 13.84 -7.24 -1.73
N LEU A 200 15.07 -7.22 -1.21
CA LEU A 200 15.33 -7.40 0.22
C LEU A 200 15.80 -6.07 0.81
N PHE A 201 15.13 -5.62 1.87
CA PHE A 201 15.54 -4.45 2.65
C PHE A 201 15.78 -4.86 4.10
N VAL A 202 16.96 -4.51 4.61
CA VAL A 202 17.38 -4.77 5.99
C VAL A 202 17.66 -3.45 6.69
N VAL A 203 17.18 -3.29 7.92
CA VAL A 203 17.44 -2.10 8.73
C VAL A 203 17.67 -2.47 10.20
N GLY A 204 18.69 -1.88 10.81
CA GLY A 204 19.08 -2.11 12.21
C GLY A 204 20.59 -1.99 12.42
N ASP A 205 21.06 -2.32 13.61
CA ASP A 205 22.52 -2.41 13.86
C ASP A 205 23.04 -3.76 13.35
N VAL A 206 23.29 -3.82 12.06
CA VAL A 206 23.78 -4.99 11.32
C VAL A 206 25.03 -4.63 10.53
N ASP A 207 25.86 -5.61 10.25
CA ASP A 207 26.99 -5.49 9.32
C ASP A 207 26.50 -5.78 7.88
N ALA A 208 26.61 -4.81 7.00
CA ALA A 208 26.11 -4.94 5.63
C ALA A 208 26.86 -6.02 4.83
N ALA A 209 28.18 -6.19 5.06
CA ALA A 209 28.96 -7.22 4.37
C ALA A 209 28.46 -8.62 4.76
N GLN A 210 28.21 -8.86 6.05
CA GLN A 210 27.67 -10.13 6.53
C GLN A 210 26.28 -10.41 5.95
N VAL A 211 25.40 -9.37 5.85
CA VAL A 211 24.10 -9.50 5.21
C VAL A 211 24.23 -9.89 3.74
N PHE A 212 25.09 -9.21 2.98
CA PHE A 212 25.30 -9.52 1.57
C PHE A 212 25.86 -10.92 1.36
N ASP A 213 26.82 -11.36 2.17
CA ASP A 213 27.44 -12.70 2.07
C ASP A 213 26.41 -13.79 2.39
N LEU A 214 25.54 -13.58 3.40
CA LEU A 214 24.48 -14.50 3.73
C LEU A 214 23.46 -14.60 2.59
N VAL A 215 23.00 -13.47 2.04
CA VAL A 215 22.07 -13.43 0.92
C VAL A 215 22.65 -14.11 -0.32
N GLU A 216 23.92 -13.89 -0.61
CA GLU A 216 24.60 -14.55 -1.72
C GLU A 216 24.64 -16.07 -1.55
N HIS A 217 24.88 -16.55 -0.31
CA HIS A 217 24.84 -17.98 -0.02
C HIS A 217 23.45 -18.57 -0.24
N GLN A 218 22.39 -17.92 0.25
CA GLN A 218 21.02 -18.38 0.09
C GLN A 218 20.57 -18.35 -1.39
N ASN A 219 20.95 -17.32 -2.13
CA ASN A 219 20.65 -17.20 -3.55
C ASN A 219 21.21 -18.35 -4.40
N LYS A 220 22.32 -18.99 -4.01
CA LYS A 220 22.85 -20.17 -4.69
C LYS A 220 21.97 -21.41 -4.55
N LEU A 221 21.15 -21.45 -3.52
CA LEU A 221 20.19 -22.53 -3.27
C LEU A 221 18.86 -22.32 -3.95
N TRP A 222 18.54 -21.07 -4.30
CA TRP A 222 17.26 -20.68 -4.89
C TRP A 222 17.10 -21.22 -6.31
N ARG A 223 16.00 -21.95 -6.55
CA ARG A 223 15.63 -22.48 -7.86
C ARG A 223 14.52 -21.63 -8.45
N TYR A 224 14.84 -20.88 -9.49
CA TYR A 224 13.90 -20.04 -10.23
C TYR A 224 14.19 -20.11 -11.72
N GLN A 225 13.20 -19.66 -12.51
CA GLN A 225 13.34 -19.51 -13.96
C GLN A 225 12.97 -18.06 -14.30
N GLU A 226 13.88 -17.34 -14.91
CA GLU A 226 13.59 -15.98 -15.37
C GLU A 226 12.52 -16.01 -16.47
N GLN A 227 11.48 -15.21 -16.26
CA GLN A 227 10.41 -14.97 -17.24
C GLN A 227 10.08 -13.47 -17.24
N GLU A 228 9.90 -12.94 -18.43
CA GLU A 228 9.48 -11.56 -18.60
C GLU A 228 7.96 -11.46 -18.49
N ILE A 229 7.49 -10.59 -17.60
CA ILE A 229 6.07 -10.33 -17.36
C ILE A 229 5.77 -8.92 -17.83
N GLN A 230 4.80 -8.80 -18.71
CA GLN A 230 4.21 -7.53 -19.09
C GLN A 230 2.88 -7.36 -18.37
N ARG A 231 2.78 -6.38 -17.49
CA ARG A 231 1.53 -6.00 -16.82
C ARG A 231 0.59 -5.36 -17.82
N ILE A 232 -0.68 -5.75 -17.78
CA ILE A 232 -1.72 -5.21 -18.65
C ILE A 232 -2.48 -4.16 -17.85
N GLU A 233 -2.56 -2.95 -18.39
CA GLU A 233 -3.40 -1.89 -17.83
C GLU A 233 -4.77 -1.96 -18.51
N PRO A 234 -5.87 -1.93 -17.74
CA PRO A 234 -7.21 -1.92 -18.31
C PRO A 234 -7.48 -0.60 -19.04
N ASP A 235 -8.33 -0.66 -20.05
CA ASP A 235 -8.91 0.54 -20.66
C ASP A 235 -9.94 1.13 -19.69
N GLU A 236 -9.46 2.01 -18.82
CA GLU A 236 -10.24 2.60 -17.73
C GLU A 236 -10.73 3.99 -18.12
N PRO A 237 -12.06 4.22 -18.24
CA PRO A 237 -12.62 5.54 -18.54
C PRO A 237 -12.25 6.59 -17.49
N GLU A 238 -12.09 7.85 -17.89
CA GLU A 238 -11.87 8.95 -16.95
C GLU A 238 -13.07 9.21 -16.03
N THR A 239 -14.28 8.92 -16.50
CA THR A 239 -15.51 9.08 -15.72
C THR A 239 -15.60 8.08 -14.57
N VAL A 240 -16.43 8.38 -13.58
CA VAL A 240 -16.78 7.44 -12.51
C VAL A 240 -17.78 6.41 -13.02
N ALA A 241 -17.72 5.19 -12.48
CA ALA A 241 -18.61 4.10 -12.84
C ALA A 241 -20.05 4.36 -12.37
N GLN A 242 -20.17 4.95 -11.17
CA GLN A 242 -21.45 5.35 -10.57
C GLN A 242 -21.22 6.61 -9.73
N GLU A 243 -22.18 7.53 -9.74
CA GLU A 243 -22.06 8.74 -8.92
C GLU A 243 -22.30 8.47 -7.44
N ARG A 244 -23.06 7.41 -7.11
CA ARG A 244 -23.43 7.08 -5.74
C ARG A 244 -23.72 5.60 -5.58
N ILE A 245 -23.20 5.03 -4.48
CA ILE A 245 -23.57 3.70 -3.96
C ILE A 245 -24.08 3.87 -2.54
N GLU A 246 -25.24 3.32 -2.25
CA GLU A 246 -25.79 3.20 -0.90
C GLU A 246 -25.92 1.73 -0.54
N ASP A 247 -25.54 1.37 0.68
CA ASP A 247 -25.55 0.01 1.19
C ASP A 247 -25.98 0.03 2.67
N GLN A 248 -26.35 -1.13 3.21
CA GLN A 248 -26.77 -1.26 4.59
C GLN A 248 -25.91 -2.29 5.31
N LEU A 249 -25.62 -2.02 6.57
CA LEU A 249 -24.88 -2.91 7.44
C LEU A 249 -25.32 -2.72 8.89
N SER A 250 -25.09 -3.72 9.74
CA SER A 250 -25.37 -3.66 11.17
C SER A 250 -24.37 -2.70 11.87
N ILE A 251 -24.66 -1.40 11.79
CA ILE A 251 -23.87 -0.30 12.35
C ILE A 251 -24.77 0.64 13.15
N SER A 252 -24.18 1.39 14.10
CA SER A 252 -24.93 2.31 14.95
C SER A 252 -25.17 3.70 14.34
N ARG A 253 -24.27 4.12 13.43
CA ARG A 253 -24.33 5.42 12.78
C ARG A 253 -24.01 5.31 11.30
N PRO A 254 -24.65 6.11 10.44
CA PRO A 254 -24.31 6.16 9.02
C PRO A 254 -22.85 6.55 8.81
N ARG A 255 -22.26 6.03 7.74
CA ARG A 255 -20.92 6.42 7.25
C ARG A 255 -21.01 7.01 5.87
N TYR A 256 -20.18 7.98 5.62
CA TYR A 256 -20.14 8.72 4.36
C TYR A 256 -18.71 8.85 3.85
N TYR A 257 -18.47 8.46 2.60
CA TYR A 257 -17.23 8.74 1.88
C TYR A 257 -17.51 9.42 0.54
N LEU A 258 -16.83 10.54 0.29
CA LEU A 258 -16.71 11.18 -1.01
C LEU A 258 -15.32 10.84 -1.58
N GLY A 259 -15.31 10.27 -2.78
CA GLY A 259 -14.08 9.98 -3.51
C GLY A 259 -13.94 10.83 -4.76
N PHE A 260 -12.69 11.11 -5.12
CA PHE A 260 -12.35 11.76 -6.39
C PHE A 260 -11.41 10.83 -7.14
N LYS A 261 -11.80 10.43 -8.35
CA LYS A 261 -10.93 9.73 -9.28
C LYS A 261 -9.93 10.72 -9.84
N ASP A 262 -8.67 10.36 -9.80
CA ASP A 262 -7.57 11.13 -10.40
C ASP A 262 -6.73 10.17 -11.24
N ARG A 263 -5.72 10.70 -11.91
CA ARG A 263 -4.73 9.94 -12.66
C ARG A 263 -3.33 10.22 -12.12
N PRO A 264 -2.43 9.25 -12.21
CA PRO A 264 -1.02 9.51 -11.91
C PRO A 264 -0.47 10.61 -12.82
N ARG A 265 0.24 11.56 -12.23
CA ARG A 265 0.84 12.69 -12.97
C ARG A 265 2.36 12.54 -12.99
N GLY A 266 2.86 12.00 -14.09
CA GLY A 266 4.29 11.74 -14.27
C GLY A 266 4.80 10.52 -13.51
N GLU A 267 6.10 10.42 -13.41
CA GLU A 267 6.85 9.33 -12.78
C GLU A 267 7.87 9.89 -11.77
N GLY A 268 8.43 9.03 -10.92
CA GLY A 268 9.49 9.40 -9.99
C GLY A 268 9.13 10.60 -9.11
N LYS A 269 9.90 11.68 -9.19
CA LYS A 269 9.69 12.88 -8.38
C LYS A 269 8.36 13.60 -8.66
N GLU A 270 7.84 13.54 -9.88
CA GLU A 270 6.55 14.18 -10.22
C GLU A 270 5.38 13.44 -9.56
N LEU A 271 5.38 12.11 -9.60
CA LEU A 271 4.39 11.29 -8.88
C LEU A 271 4.45 11.55 -7.37
N LEU A 272 5.66 11.62 -6.82
CA LEU A 272 5.89 11.94 -5.41
C LEU A 272 5.40 13.37 -5.08
N LYS A 273 5.62 14.32 -5.97
CA LYS A 273 5.15 15.71 -5.83
C LYS A 273 3.62 15.77 -5.82
N GLN A 274 2.93 15.06 -6.72
CA GLN A 274 1.47 14.92 -6.72
C GLN A 274 0.97 14.40 -5.36
N TYR A 275 1.57 13.32 -4.86
CA TYR A 275 1.20 12.72 -3.58
C TYR A 275 1.24 13.75 -2.43
N PHE A 276 2.33 14.52 -2.31
CA PHE A 276 2.44 15.51 -1.23
C PHE A 276 1.53 16.71 -1.42
N ILE A 277 1.36 17.20 -2.64
CA ILE A 277 0.43 18.30 -2.92
C ILE A 277 -1.00 17.92 -2.55
N MET A 278 -1.47 16.76 -2.99
CA MET A 278 -2.83 16.30 -2.69
C MET A 278 -3.04 16.08 -1.19
N ASN A 279 -2.06 15.53 -0.48
CA ASN A 279 -2.14 15.42 0.99
C ASN A 279 -2.11 16.77 1.70
N MET A 280 -1.43 17.80 1.17
CA MET A 280 -1.53 19.17 1.68
C MET A 280 -2.92 19.76 1.46
N ILE A 281 -3.52 19.55 0.28
CA ILE A 281 -4.88 19.99 -0.01
C ILE A 281 -5.86 19.32 0.98
N TRP A 282 -5.79 18.01 1.15
CA TRP A 282 -6.64 17.29 2.09
C TRP A 282 -6.41 17.68 3.55
N SER A 283 -5.19 18.04 3.91
CA SER A 283 -4.91 18.59 5.25
C SER A 283 -5.58 19.95 5.46
N SER A 284 -5.76 20.74 4.42
CA SER A 284 -6.49 22.03 4.49
C SER A 284 -8.00 21.85 4.67
N ILE A 285 -8.52 20.66 4.37
CA ILE A 285 -9.95 20.33 4.46
C ILE A 285 -10.24 19.51 5.73
N ALA A 286 -9.52 18.42 5.93
CA ALA A 286 -9.86 17.39 6.92
C ALA A 286 -8.94 17.34 8.14
N ALA A 287 -7.88 18.12 8.24
CA ALA A 287 -7.10 18.16 9.48
C ALA A 287 -7.89 18.84 10.59
N LYS A 288 -7.81 18.32 11.83
CA LYS A 288 -8.50 18.89 13.03
C LYS A 288 -8.22 20.39 13.25
N SER A 289 -7.10 20.90 12.74
CA SER A 289 -6.74 22.33 12.76
C SER A 289 -7.23 23.13 11.55
N SER A 290 -7.98 22.51 10.65
CA SER A 290 -8.56 23.15 9.46
C SER A 290 -9.81 23.94 9.84
N PRO A 291 -9.99 25.17 9.33
CA PRO A 291 -11.27 25.90 9.53
C PRO A 291 -12.49 25.16 8.97
N ILE A 292 -12.32 24.35 7.93
CA ILE A 292 -13.40 23.52 7.36
C ILE A 292 -13.77 22.41 8.34
N PHE A 293 -12.79 21.69 8.88
CA PHE A 293 -13.05 20.68 9.91
C PHE A 293 -13.75 21.31 11.13
N GLU A 294 -13.23 22.40 11.66
CA GLU A 294 -13.82 23.08 12.81
C GLU A 294 -15.27 23.49 12.58
N LYS A 295 -15.57 24.04 11.38
CA LYS A 295 -16.91 24.43 11.00
C LYS A 295 -17.87 23.23 10.97
N LEU A 296 -17.50 22.15 10.29
CA LEU A 296 -18.35 20.96 10.15
C LEU A 296 -18.52 20.24 11.50
N TYR A 297 -17.48 20.21 12.33
CA TYR A 297 -17.52 19.65 13.68
C TYR A 297 -18.44 20.43 14.60
N ASN A 298 -18.35 21.76 14.61
CA ASN A 298 -19.17 22.63 15.48
C ASN A 298 -20.67 22.57 15.16
N VAL A 299 -21.04 22.25 13.92
CA VAL A 299 -22.46 22.03 13.55
C VAL A 299 -22.91 20.57 13.68
N GLY A 300 -22.03 19.69 14.18
CA GLY A 300 -22.35 18.29 14.45
C GLY A 300 -22.47 17.40 13.22
N LEU A 301 -21.95 17.84 12.05
CA LEU A 301 -21.98 17.03 10.82
C LEU A 301 -20.87 15.98 10.78
N ILE A 302 -19.79 16.18 11.51
CA ILE A 302 -18.66 15.25 11.58
C ILE A 302 -18.21 15.07 13.01
N ASP A 303 -17.43 14.03 13.27
CA ASP A 303 -16.73 13.77 14.53
C ASP A 303 -15.24 13.46 14.30
N ASP A 304 -14.60 12.85 15.29
CA ASP A 304 -13.17 12.52 15.25
C ASP A 304 -12.81 11.43 14.23
N SER A 305 -13.79 10.71 13.67
CA SER A 305 -13.60 9.72 12.59
C SER A 305 -13.38 10.37 11.22
N PHE A 306 -13.74 11.68 11.07
CA PHE A 306 -13.61 12.37 9.81
C PHE A 306 -12.15 12.58 9.41
N GLY A 307 -11.81 12.11 8.23
CA GLY A 307 -10.47 12.20 7.69
C GLY A 307 -10.44 12.19 6.16
N ALA A 308 -9.25 12.38 5.62
CA ALA A 308 -9.01 12.27 4.19
C ALA A 308 -7.67 11.65 3.88
N SER A 309 -7.57 11.01 2.73
CA SER A 309 -6.32 10.47 2.18
C SER A 309 -6.28 10.60 0.66
N PHE A 310 -5.07 10.68 0.13
CA PHE A 310 -4.79 10.53 -1.29
C PHE A 310 -3.92 9.31 -1.50
N GLN A 311 -4.33 8.46 -2.43
CA GLN A 311 -3.60 7.27 -2.84
C GLN A 311 -3.11 7.46 -4.28
N SER A 312 -1.85 7.13 -4.53
CA SER A 312 -1.29 7.14 -5.89
C SER A 312 -0.22 6.09 -6.07
N SER A 313 -0.21 5.55 -7.26
CA SER A 313 0.83 4.69 -7.81
C SER A 313 0.99 5.02 -9.29
N PRO A 314 1.94 4.46 -10.02
CA PRO A 314 1.99 4.61 -11.47
C PRO A 314 0.74 4.14 -12.20
N ARG A 315 -0.10 3.32 -11.56
CA ARG A 315 -1.26 2.66 -12.16
C ARG A 315 -2.61 3.28 -11.79
N TYR A 316 -2.71 4.02 -10.69
CA TYR A 316 -3.96 4.63 -10.22
C TYR A 316 -3.69 5.86 -9.35
N ALA A 317 -4.69 6.73 -9.26
CA ALA A 317 -4.72 7.80 -8.26
C ALA A 317 -6.17 8.13 -7.89
N PHE A 318 -6.43 8.34 -6.61
CA PHE A 318 -7.72 8.77 -6.09
C PHE A 318 -7.62 9.37 -4.69
N SER A 319 -8.60 10.15 -4.33
CA SER A 319 -8.78 10.69 -2.98
C SER A 319 -10.02 10.12 -2.32
N VAL A 320 -10.00 10.07 -0.99
CA VAL A 320 -11.15 9.72 -0.16
C VAL A 320 -11.24 10.73 0.97
N VAL A 321 -12.45 11.22 1.27
CA VAL A 321 -12.74 12.06 2.43
C VAL A 321 -14.09 11.66 3.02
N GLY A 322 -14.18 11.57 4.34
CA GLY A 322 -15.41 11.23 5.03
C GLY A 322 -15.17 10.67 6.44
N GLY A 323 -16.22 10.07 6.98
CA GLY A 323 -16.28 9.52 8.34
C GLY A 323 -17.70 9.19 8.73
N GLU A 324 -17.96 9.05 10.03
CA GLU A 324 -19.30 8.89 10.57
C GLU A 324 -20.06 10.24 10.56
N THR A 325 -21.36 10.17 10.30
CA THR A 325 -22.24 11.36 10.29
C THR A 325 -23.68 10.94 10.54
N ASP A 326 -24.46 11.79 11.20
CA ASP A 326 -25.90 11.53 11.40
C ASP A 326 -26.73 11.87 10.13
N ASP A 327 -26.18 12.67 9.21
CA ASP A 327 -26.88 13.09 7.98
C ASP A 327 -25.90 13.13 6.79
N PRO A 328 -25.73 12.00 6.08
CA PRO A 328 -24.83 11.90 4.93
C PRO A 328 -25.12 12.92 3.82
N ASN A 329 -26.41 13.23 3.59
CA ASN A 329 -26.79 14.16 2.53
C ASN A 329 -26.43 15.62 2.87
N LYS A 330 -26.61 16.01 4.12
CA LYS A 330 -26.16 17.35 4.58
C LYS A 330 -24.65 17.45 4.58
N LEU A 331 -23.96 16.39 4.97
CA LEU A 331 -22.50 16.37 4.94
C LEU A 331 -21.99 16.49 3.49
N ASP A 332 -22.56 15.75 2.54
CA ASP A 332 -22.20 15.85 1.11
C ASP A 332 -22.35 17.28 0.60
N ALA A 333 -23.52 17.88 0.81
CA ALA A 333 -23.79 19.26 0.37
C ALA A 333 -22.81 20.27 1.00
N ALA A 334 -22.60 20.18 2.32
CA ALA A 334 -21.71 21.09 3.04
C ALA A 334 -20.25 20.93 2.61
N LEU A 335 -19.77 19.69 2.44
CA LEU A 335 -18.40 19.41 2.03
C LEU A 335 -18.11 19.92 0.60
N ARG A 336 -19.05 19.67 -0.34
CA ARG A 336 -18.93 20.20 -1.71
C ARG A 336 -18.92 21.72 -1.75
N GLU A 337 -19.76 22.37 -0.93
CA GLU A 337 -19.76 23.82 -0.78
C GLU A 337 -18.42 24.36 -0.26
N GLU A 338 -17.87 23.76 0.80
CA GLU A 338 -16.59 24.18 1.38
C GLU A 338 -15.40 23.93 0.44
N ILE A 339 -15.38 22.81 -0.29
CA ILE A 339 -14.37 22.54 -1.33
C ILE A 339 -14.47 23.61 -2.42
N SER A 340 -15.66 23.93 -2.89
CA SER A 340 -15.90 24.96 -3.92
C SER A 340 -15.44 26.36 -3.46
N LYS A 341 -15.71 26.70 -2.21
CA LYS A 341 -15.22 27.96 -1.59
C LYS A 341 -13.69 27.97 -1.52
N LEU A 342 -13.06 26.85 -1.09
CA LEU A 342 -11.62 26.74 -1.01
C LEU A 342 -10.96 26.87 -2.40
N GLN A 343 -11.58 26.33 -3.44
CA GLN A 343 -11.13 26.49 -4.83
C GLN A 343 -11.16 27.96 -5.30
N GLN A 344 -12.09 28.75 -4.80
CA GLN A 344 -12.19 30.19 -5.09
C GLN A 344 -11.21 31.01 -4.25
N THR A 345 -11.15 30.78 -2.96
CA THR A 345 -10.35 31.56 -2.00
C THR A 345 -8.85 31.21 -2.03
N LYS A 346 -8.53 30.01 -2.54
CA LYS A 346 -7.18 29.44 -2.62
C LYS A 346 -6.52 29.19 -1.25
N ILE A 347 -5.61 28.22 -1.22
CA ILE A 347 -4.79 27.93 -0.03
C ILE A 347 -3.66 28.96 0.04
N GLN A 348 -3.46 29.54 1.21
CA GLN A 348 -2.50 30.62 1.41
C GLN A 348 -1.07 30.09 1.63
N SER A 349 -0.08 30.90 1.27
CA SER A 349 1.34 30.52 1.37
C SER A 349 1.74 30.11 2.81
N ILE A 350 1.21 30.78 3.80
CA ILE A 350 1.53 30.50 5.22
C ILE A 350 1.09 29.10 5.63
N ASP A 351 -0.04 28.63 5.14
CA ASP A 351 -0.56 27.29 5.43
C ASP A 351 0.27 26.23 4.71
N ILE A 352 0.65 26.48 3.46
CA ILE A 352 1.51 25.57 2.69
C ILE A 352 2.87 25.41 3.37
N GLU A 353 3.49 26.51 3.81
CA GLU A 353 4.77 26.46 4.51
C GLU A 353 4.67 25.74 5.87
N ARG A 354 3.54 25.86 6.57
CA ARG A 354 3.25 25.09 7.79
C ARG A 354 3.15 23.59 7.47
N MET A 355 2.42 23.22 6.41
CA MET A 355 2.25 21.82 6.00
C MET A 355 3.56 21.20 5.52
N LYS A 356 4.38 21.92 4.76
CA LYS A 356 5.73 21.47 4.40
C LYS A 356 6.57 21.12 5.63
N ARG A 357 6.61 22.01 6.63
CA ARG A 357 7.35 21.78 7.88
C ARG A 357 6.84 20.57 8.63
N ARG A 358 5.53 20.37 8.70
CA ARG A 358 4.91 19.18 9.30
C ARG A 358 5.31 17.90 8.54
N THR A 359 5.23 17.92 7.21
CA THR A 359 5.61 16.78 6.37
C THR A 359 7.07 16.39 6.56
N LEU A 360 7.98 17.38 6.55
CA LEU A 360 9.40 17.15 6.82
C LEU A 360 9.66 16.66 8.24
N GLY A 361 8.93 17.19 9.22
CA GLY A 361 9.00 16.71 10.61
C GLY A 361 8.61 15.23 10.72
N ASN A 362 7.51 14.84 10.09
CA ASN A 362 7.05 13.44 10.04
C ASN A 362 8.06 12.54 9.30
N TYR A 363 8.60 13.00 8.18
CA TYR A 363 9.65 12.28 7.45
C TYR A 363 10.87 11.99 8.32
N TYR A 364 11.37 13.00 9.06
CA TYR A 364 12.52 12.76 9.95
C TYR A 364 12.18 11.89 11.17
N ALA A 365 10.97 12.02 11.70
CA ALA A 365 10.50 11.17 12.80
C ALA A 365 10.38 9.69 12.38
N ALA A 366 10.06 9.42 11.12
CA ALA A 366 9.94 8.09 10.54
C ALA A 366 11.22 7.25 10.69
N PHE A 367 12.39 7.89 10.73
CA PHE A 367 13.67 7.19 10.94
C PHE A 367 13.82 6.56 12.34
N ASN A 368 12.91 6.81 13.26
CA ASN A 368 12.89 6.14 14.57
C ASN A 368 12.08 4.84 14.57
N SER A 369 11.30 4.54 13.51
CA SER A 369 10.55 3.30 13.33
C SER A 369 11.15 2.49 12.19
N LEU A 370 11.77 1.34 12.52
CA LEU A 370 12.47 0.51 11.53
C LEU A 370 11.46 -0.12 10.54
N ASP A 371 10.32 -0.56 11.03
CA ASP A 371 9.22 -1.15 10.28
C ASP A 371 8.59 -0.13 9.31
N TYR A 372 8.25 1.07 9.79
CA TYR A 372 7.73 2.13 8.93
C TYR A 372 8.74 2.50 7.82
N LEU A 373 10.01 2.64 8.20
CA LEU A 373 11.08 3.01 7.27
C LEU A 373 11.26 1.95 6.16
N ALA A 374 11.30 0.66 6.54
CA ALA A 374 11.47 -0.43 5.60
C ALA A 374 10.27 -0.55 4.63
N ASN A 375 9.06 -0.56 5.16
CA ASN A 375 7.85 -0.69 4.35
C ASN A 375 7.64 0.54 3.44
N SER A 376 7.92 1.75 3.95
CA SER A 376 7.85 2.96 3.13
C SER A 376 8.90 2.95 2.02
N PHE A 377 10.14 2.56 2.31
CA PHE A 377 11.19 2.47 1.30
C PHE A 377 10.80 1.52 0.16
N ILE A 378 10.31 0.32 0.48
CA ILE A 378 9.88 -0.67 -0.52
C ILE A 378 8.67 -0.16 -1.31
N GLY A 379 7.68 0.45 -0.64
CA GLY A 379 6.52 1.03 -1.31
C GLY A 379 6.91 2.12 -2.31
N HIS A 380 7.85 2.99 -1.95
CA HIS A 380 8.41 3.98 -2.88
C HIS A 380 9.16 3.33 -4.03
N LEU A 381 10.02 2.34 -3.74
CA LEU A 381 10.79 1.64 -4.77
C LEU A 381 9.88 0.98 -5.81
N PHE A 382 8.84 0.26 -5.39
CA PHE A 382 7.91 -0.42 -6.29
C PHE A 382 6.99 0.54 -7.06
N ASN A 383 6.78 1.73 -6.53
CA ASN A 383 6.09 2.82 -7.24
C ASN A 383 7.03 3.63 -8.15
N GLY A 384 8.29 3.23 -8.32
CA GLY A 384 9.26 3.97 -9.14
C GLY A 384 9.63 5.33 -8.56
N THR A 385 9.39 5.56 -7.27
CA THR A 385 9.77 6.77 -6.54
C THR A 385 10.91 6.48 -5.57
N ASN A 386 11.55 7.51 -5.02
CA ASN A 386 12.63 7.34 -4.06
C ASN A 386 12.26 8.00 -2.73
N PHE A 387 12.25 7.21 -1.66
CA PHE A 387 11.97 7.69 -0.31
C PHE A 387 12.90 8.84 0.13
N PHE A 388 14.15 8.84 -0.30
CA PHE A 388 15.13 9.86 0.07
C PHE A 388 14.96 11.18 -0.71
N ASP A 389 14.15 11.21 -1.76
CA ASP A 389 13.83 12.44 -2.51
C ASP A 389 12.74 13.29 -1.82
N ILE A 390 12.06 12.74 -0.81
CA ILE A 390 10.96 13.43 -0.11
C ILE A 390 11.31 14.84 0.34
N PRO A 391 12.45 15.11 1.01
CA PRO A 391 12.77 16.47 1.46
C PRO A 391 12.92 17.46 0.31
N GLU A 392 13.58 17.06 -0.77
CA GLU A 392 13.78 17.90 -1.95
C GLU A 392 12.45 18.20 -2.63
N VAL A 393 11.64 17.15 -2.86
CA VAL A 393 10.33 17.28 -3.50
C VAL A 393 9.40 18.16 -2.69
N VAL A 394 9.29 17.95 -1.37
CA VAL A 394 8.43 18.75 -0.49
C VAL A 394 8.87 20.22 -0.48
N GLN A 395 10.16 20.49 -0.46
CA GLN A 395 10.69 21.86 -0.51
C GLN A 395 10.38 22.54 -1.85
N SER A 396 10.40 21.82 -2.96
CA SER A 396 10.14 22.34 -4.30
C SER A 396 8.68 22.74 -4.56
N ILE A 397 7.73 22.24 -3.75
CA ILE A 397 6.30 22.55 -3.94
C ILE A 397 6.05 24.04 -3.77
N THR A 398 5.36 24.65 -4.73
CA THR A 398 5.00 26.08 -4.71
C THR A 398 3.51 26.28 -4.39
N VAL A 399 3.15 27.50 -4.02
CA VAL A 399 1.73 27.91 -3.83
C VAL A 399 0.93 27.73 -5.12
N ALA A 400 1.56 28.02 -6.25
CA ALA A 400 0.94 27.85 -7.57
C ALA A 400 0.62 26.37 -7.84
N ASP A 401 1.57 25.47 -7.57
CA ASP A 401 1.36 24.03 -7.72
C ASP A 401 0.14 23.55 -6.90
N VAL A 402 0.10 23.88 -5.60
CA VAL A 402 -0.98 23.43 -4.71
C VAL A 402 -2.33 23.95 -5.19
N ASN A 403 -2.42 25.22 -5.58
CA ASN A 403 -3.69 25.81 -6.01
C ASN A 403 -4.12 25.38 -7.43
N GLN A 404 -3.19 24.99 -8.28
CA GLN A 404 -3.51 24.33 -9.54
C GLN A 404 -4.10 22.94 -9.29
N TYR A 405 -3.44 22.11 -8.50
CA TYR A 405 -3.93 20.76 -8.16
C TYR A 405 -5.26 20.78 -7.39
N LEU A 406 -5.50 21.79 -6.53
CA LEU A 406 -6.77 21.98 -5.86
C LEU A 406 -7.93 22.16 -6.86
N THR A 407 -7.67 22.85 -7.97
CA THR A 407 -8.70 23.07 -9.01
C THR A 407 -8.82 21.85 -9.94
N ASP A 408 -7.69 21.27 -10.36
CA ASP A 408 -7.66 20.22 -11.37
C ASP A 408 -7.95 18.82 -10.78
N GLY A 409 -7.58 18.58 -9.52
CA GLY A 409 -7.70 17.28 -8.86
C GLY A 409 -9.02 17.06 -8.12
N LEU A 410 -9.73 18.15 -7.76
CA LEU A 410 -11.02 18.05 -7.04
C LEU A 410 -12.19 18.50 -7.91
N GLN A 411 -12.37 17.86 -9.07
CA GLN A 411 -13.48 18.12 -9.98
C GLN A 411 -14.63 17.17 -9.65
N PHE A 412 -15.81 17.71 -9.33
CA PHE A 412 -16.98 16.91 -8.95
C PHE A 412 -17.52 16.01 -10.05
N SER A 413 -17.21 16.29 -11.33
CA SER A 413 -17.50 15.40 -12.45
C SER A 413 -16.77 14.05 -12.40
N TYR A 414 -15.68 13.97 -11.62
CA TYR A 414 -14.90 12.76 -11.37
C TYR A 414 -15.03 12.27 -9.92
N SER A 415 -16.15 12.63 -9.26
CA SER A 415 -16.39 12.23 -7.87
C SER A 415 -17.53 11.22 -7.77
N ALA A 416 -17.42 10.36 -6.76
CA ALA A 416 -18.45 9.42 -6.39
C ALA A 416 -18.65 9.41 -4.87
N VAL A 417 -19.85 9.03 -4.44
CA VAL A 417 -20.22 8.93 -3.02
C VAL A 417 -20.52 7.48 -2.67
N SER A 418 -19.99 7.04 -1.53
CA SER A 418 -20.39 5.80 -0.88
C SER A 418 -21.03 6.12 0.46
N ILE A 419 -22.19 5.55 0.73
CA ILE A 419 -22.91 5.68 1.99
C ILE A 419 -23.20 4.29 2.53
N LEU A 420 -22.97 4.12 3.82
CA LEU A 420 -23.36 2.92 4.55
C LEU A 420 -24.36 3.35 5.64
N MET A 421 -25.58 2.81 5.55
CA MET A 421 -26.66 3.10 6.46
C MET A 421 -26.83 1.97 7.48
N PRO A 422 -27.32 2.26 8.71
CA PRO A 422 -27.78 1.24 9.62
C PRO A 422 -28.88 0.36 8.98
N GLU A 423 -28.85 -0.93 9.26
CA GLU A 423 -29.99 -1.82 9.00
C GLU A 423 -31.17 -1.41 9.89
N GLU A 424 -32.42 -1.52 9.37
CA GLU A 424 -33.64 -1.22 10.14
C GLU A 424 -33.92 -2.25 11.26
#